data_b0411747a37794c0b809f082cb73d61e
#
_entry.id   b0411747a37794c0b809f082cb73d61e
#
_cell.length_a   1.000
_cell.length_b   1.000
_cell.length_c   1.000
_cell.angle_alpha   90.00
_cell.angle_beta   90.00
_cell.angle_gamma   90.00
#
_symmetry.space_group_name_H-M   'P 1'
#
loop_
_entity.id
_entity.type
_entity.pdbx_description
1 polymer ?
#
loop_
_entity_poly.entity_id
_entity_poly.type
_entity_poly.pdbx_seq_one_letter_code
_entity_poly.pdbx_strand_id
1 'polypeptide(L)'
;MNRIIWRGKNDEKKEVIEALTAIKGYCDEHYCGDCCIRYICDNNFSGFPDDWEIPGVEDTLPVVYIKPVNGGKVPEKKTEGAAAWDCYAREGVDVYNGETYKVPLGFALAMPEGVFATLIPRSILGLKTDLIMANSQGLIDSDYRGEIYAIYRAISLERDFRSYLPDSDIHIGDRIAQIYFNEPVNLVVVYDEFPDEVRDTERGESGFGSTGK
;
A
#
# COMPACT_ATOMS: atom_id res chain seq x y z
N MET A 1 13.64 -20.67 -20.59
CA MET A 1 12.24 -20.30 -20.31
C MET A 1 11.33 -21.40 -20.83
N ASN A 2 10.81 -22.23 -19.94
CA ASN A 2 9.95 -23.35 -20.30
C ASN A 2 8.48 -22.91 -20.16
N ARG A 3 7.83 -22.69 -21.31
CA ARG A 3 6.44 -22.25 -21.37
C ARG A 3 5.50 -23.45 -21.41
N ILE A 4 4.61 -23.59 -20.43
CA ILE A 4 3.55 -24.60 -20.46
C ILE A 4 2.45 -24.13 -21.45
N ILE A 5 2.26 -24.90 -22.53
CA ILE A 5 1.24 -24.59 -23.55
C ILE A 5 -0.04 -25.37 -23.19
N TRP A 6 -1.08 -24.67 -22.79
CA TRP A 6 -2.40 -25.27 -22.54
C TRP A 6 -3.15 -25.61 -23.82
N ARG A 7 -3.75 -26.80 -23.92
CA ARG A 7 -4.53 -27.27 -25.07
C ARG A 7 -5.92 -27.80 -24.71
N GLY A 8 -6.39 -27.64 -23.45
CA GLY A 8 -7.69 -28.09 -22.96
C GLY A 8 -8.82 -27.03 -23.06
N LYS A 9 -10.01 -27.38 -22.54
CA LYS A 9 -11.18 -26.45 -22.47
C LYS A 9 -10.96 -25.40 -21.37
N ASN A 10 -11.65 -24.24 -21.49
CA ASN A 10 -11.47 -23.13 -20.56
C ASN A 10 -11.79 -23.45 -19.11
N ASP A 11 -12.79 -24.30 -18.85
CA ASP A 11 -13.18 -24.66 -17.47
C ASP A 11 -12.13 -25.54 -16.77
N GLU A 12 -11.45 -26.40 -17.51
CA GLU A 12 -10.37 -27.24 -16.99
C GLU A 12 -9.07 -26.43 -16.79
N LYS A 13 -8.93 -25.31 -17.49
CA LYS A 13 -7.74 -24.44 -17.42
C LYS A 13 -7.52 -23.89 -16.01
N LYS A 14 -8.58 -23.49 -15.32
CA LYS A 14 -8.50 -22.90 -13.96
C LYS A 14 -7.97 -23.93 -12.95
N GLU A 15 -8.52 -25.14 -12.96
CA GLU A 15 -8.10 -26.21 -12.05
C GLU A 15 -6.63 -26.60 -12.25
N VAL A 16 -6.16 -26.65 -13.51
CA VAL A 16 -4.77 -26.96 -13.83
C VAL A 16 -3.83 -25.83 -13.40
N ILE A 17 -4.23 -24.57 -13.60
CA ILE A 17 -3.47 -23.42 -13.13
C ILE A 17 -3.32 -23.43 -11.61
N GLU A 18 -4.41 -23.68 -10.88
CA GLU A 18 -4.42 -23.80 -9.42
C GLU A 18 -3.48 -24.93 -8.94
N ALA A 19 -3.53 -26.08 -9.59
CA ALA A 19 -2.66 -27.21 -9.27
C ALA A 19 -1.17 -26.91 -9.55
N LEU A 20 -0.84 -26.31 -10.69
CA LEU A 20 0.54 -25.95 -11.04
C LEU A 20 1.09 -24.85 -10.12
N THR A 21 0.24 -23.90 -9.71
CA THR A 21 0.61 -22.85 -8.77
C THR A 21 0.91 -23.44 -7.39
N ALA A 22 0.08 -24.40 -6.93
CA ALA A 22 0.33 -25.09 -5.66
C ALA A 22 1.63 -25.90 -5.69
N ILE A 23 1.93 -26.57 -6.81
CA ILE A 23 3.20 -27.30 -6.99
C ILE A 23 4.38 -26.34 -6.97
N LYS A 24 4.29 -25.23 -7.69
CA LYS A 24 5.35 -24.21 -7.70
C LYS A 24 5.60 -23.67 -6.29
N GLY A 25 4.56 -23.24 -5.57
CA GLY A 25 4.68 -22.74 -4.20
C GLY A 25 5.28 -23.78 -3.23
N TYR A 26 4.92 -25.05 -3.39
CA TYR A 26 5.54 -26.12 -2.59
C TYR A 26 7.04 -26.26 -2.88
N CYS A 27 7.45 -26.13 -4.14
CA CYS A 27 8.85 -26.24 -4.54
C CYS A 27 9.71 -25.06 -4.11
N ASP A 28 9.14 -23.85 -4.04
CA ASP A 28 9.83 -22.66 -3.54
C ASP A 28 10.20 -22.79 -2.05
N GLU A 29 9.44 -23.58 -1.29
CA GLU A 29 9.65 -23.80 0.13
C GLU A 29 10.50 -25.05 0.46
N HIS A 30 10.72 -25.97 -0.52
CA HIS A 30 11.34 -27.28 -0.28
C HIS A 30 12.50 -27.56 -1.22
N TYR A 31 13.57 -28.14 -0.67
CA TYR A 31 14.73 -28.54 -1.47
C TYR A 31 14.40 -29.77 -2.33
N CYS A 32 14.67 -29.70 -3.63
CA CYS A 32 14.34 -30.77 -4.61
C CYS A 32 14.98 -32.14 -4.30
N GLY A 33 16.04 -32.20 -3.49
CA GLY A 33 16.70 -33.45 -3.08
C GLY A 33 15.77 -34.42 -2.34
N ASP A 34 14.87 -33.87 -1.53
CA ASP A 34 13.96 -34.63 -0.65
C ASP A 34 12.47 -34.52 -1.08
N CYS A 35 12.23 -33.91 -2.25
CA CYS A 35 10.89 -33.65 -2.74
C CYS A 35 10.15 -34.94 -3.16
N CYS A 36 8.96 -35.19 -2.61
CA CYS A 36 8.15 -36.36 -2.92
C CYS A 36 7.63 -36.40 -4.36
N ILE A 37 7.56 -35.27 -5.05
CA ILE A 37 7.11 -35.16 -6.45
C ILE A 37 8.26 -35.07 -7.45
N ARG A 38 9.52 -35.14 -7.01
CA ARG A 38 10.70 -35.05 -7.88
C ARG A 38 10.66 -35.95 -9.09
N TYR A 39 10.21 -37.21 -8.91
CA TYR A 39 10.09 -38.16 -10.02
C TYR A 39 9.12 -37.68 -11.11
N ILE A 40 8.05 -37.00 -10.71
CA ILE A 40 7.07 -36.44 -11.65
C ILE A 40 7.68 -35.27 -12.42
N CYS A 41 8.38 -34.38 -11.73
CA CYS A 41 9.06 -33.24 -12.33
C CYS A 41 10.13 -33.67 -13.34
N ASP A 42 11.00 -34.61 -12.95
CA ASP A 42 12.12 -35.07 -13.78
C ASP A 42 11.66 -35.82 -15.06
N ASN A 43 10.49 -36.46 -15.03
CA ASN A 43 10.04 -37.31 -16.14
C ASN A 43 8.94 -36.69 -17.02
N ASN A 44 8.20 -35.70 -16.52
CA ASN A 44 7.04 -35.15 -17.22
C ASN A 44 7.18 -33.68 -17.62
N PHE A 45 8.10 -32.97 -17.01
CA PHE A 45 8.29 -31.53 -17.27
C PHE A 45 9.77 -31.23 -17.53
N SER A 46 10.01 -30.30 -18.44
CA SER A 46 11.37 -29.81 -18.71
C SER A 46 11.70 -28.65 -17.79
N GLY A 47 12.61 -28.85 -16.82
CA GLY A 47 13.04 -27.85 -15.86
C GLY A 47 12.38 -27.98 -14.48
N PHE A 48 12.83 -27.17 -13.56
CA PHE A 48 12.29 -27.12 -12.18
C PHE A 48 11.01 -26.27 -12.14
N PRO A 49 10.07 -26.56 -11.20
CA PRO A 49 8.81 -25.80 -11.10
C PRO A 49 8.97 -24.29 -10.86
N ASP A 50 10.02 -23.85 -10.21
CA ASP A 50 10.41 -22.46 -10.02
C ASP A 50 10.71 -21.73 -11.36
N ASP A 51 11.17 -22.46 -12.37
CA ASP A 51 11.42 -21.94 -13.72
C ASP A 51 10.16 -21.96 -14.64
N TRP A 52 9.03 -22.44 -14.15
CA TRP A 52 7.83 -22.56 -14.98
C TRP A 52 7.12 -21.22 -15.14
N GLU A 53 6.88 -20.83 -16.39
CA GLU A 53 5.88 -19.82 -16.71
C GLU A 53 4.51 -20.50 -16.82
N ILE A 54 3.67 -20.32 -15.80
CA ILE A 54 2.29 -20.85 -15.77
C ILE A 54 1.39 -19.85 -16.51
N PRO A 55 0.83 -20.19 -17.69
CA PRO A 55 0.00 -19.25 -18.44
C PRO A 55 -1.27 -18.88 -17.66
N GLY A 56 -1.45 -17.59 -17.38
CA GLY A 56 -2.60 -17.06 -16.67
C GLY A 56 -2.40 -16.97 -15.14
N VAL A 57 -1.27 -17.44 -14.61
CA VAL A 57 -0.66 -16.92 -13.41
C VAL A 57 0.27 -15.81 -13.90
N GLU A 58 -0.28 -14.64 -14.19
CA GLU A 58 0.51 -13.45 -14.02
C GLU A 58 0.84 -13.41 -12.52
N ASP A 59 2.07 -13.04 -12.16
CA ASP A 59 2.37 -12.48 -10.85
C ASP A 59 1.63 -11.13 -10.78
N THR A 60 0.32 -11.19 -10.71
CA THR A 60 -0.52 -10.01 -10.61
C THR A 60 -0.41 -9.57 -9.16
N LEU A 61 0.54 -8.65 -8.95
CA LEU A 61 0.59 -7.91 -7.70
C LEU A 61 -0.83 -7.48 -7.33
N PRO A 62 -1.20 -7.56 -6.05
CA PRO A 62 -2.50 -7.09 -5.59
C PRO A 62 -2.79 -5.69 -6.13
N VAL A 63 -3.97 -5.49 -6.67
CA VAL A 63 -4.39 -4.19 -7.20
C VAL A 63 -4.91 -3.35 -6.06
N VAL A 64 -4.29 -2.21 -5.84
CA VAL A 64 -4.77 -1.17 -4.93
C VAL A 64 -5.30 -0.01 -5.76
N TYR A 65 -6.58 0.28 -5.58
CA TYR A 65 -7.17 1.46 -6.21
C TYR A 65 -6.96 2.69 -5.35
N ILE A 66 -6.59 3.79 -5.99
CA ILE A 66 -6.42 5.10 -5.34
C ILE A 66 -7.30 6.13 -6.02
N LYS A 67 -8.09 6.86 -5.22
CA LYS A 67 -9.00 7.89 -5.69
C LYS A 67 -8.60 9.25 -5.13
N PRO A 68 -8.32 10.27 -5.98
CA PRO A 68 -8.17 11.65 -5.52
C PRO A 68 -9.47 12.14 -4.85
N VAL A 69 -9.34 12.85 -3.74
CA VAL A 69 -10.47 13.38 -2.98
C VAL A 69 -10.33 14.89 -2.85
N ASN A 70 -11.42 15.63 -3.10
CA ASN A 70 -11.50 17.09 -2.93
C ASN A 70 -10.36 17.87 -3.63
N GLY A 71 -9.97 17.44 -4.83
CA GLY A 71 -8.90 18.08 -5.61
C GLY A 71 -7.49 17.77 -5.12
N GLY A 72 -7.34 16.78 -4.26
CA GLY A 72 -6.04 16.33 -3.76
C GLY A 72 -5.19 15.65 -4.82
N LYS A 73 -3.92 15.45 -4.50
CA LYS A 73 -2.92 14.84 -5.37
C LYS A 73 -2.69 13.39 -4.97
N VAL A 74 -2.64 12.48 -5.95
CA VAL A 74 -2.25 11.08 -5.72
C VAL A 74 -0.78 10.99 -5.29
N PRO A 75 -0.42 10.06 -4.37
CA PRO A 75 0.95 9.78 -4.01
C PRO A 75 1.82 9.38 -5.20
N GLU A 76 3.09 9.76 -5.18
CA GLU A 76 4.04 9.51 -6.27
C GLU A 76 5.35 8.90 -5.76
N LYS A 77 5.87 7.89 -6.45
CA LYS A 77 7.29 7.51 -6.33
C LYS A 77 8.15 8.50 -7.07
N LYS A 78 9.21 8.98 -6.44
CA LYS A 78 10.13 9.95 -7.08
C LYS A 78 11.25 9.29 -7.87
N THR A 79 11.55 8.04 -7.57
CA THR A 79 12.51 7.21 -8.29
C THR A 79 11.95 5.79 -8.42
N GLU A 80 12.39 5.03 -9.39
CA GLU A 80 11.99 3.64 -9.58
C GLU A 80 12.30 2.77 -8.35
N GLY A 81 13.44 2.99 -7.71
CA GLY A 81 13.85 2.28 -6.49
C GLY A 81 13.25 2.84 -5.18
N ALA A 82 12.31 3.81 -5.23
CA ALA A 82 11.70 4.32 -4.02
C ALA A 82 10.85 3.25 -3.33
N ALA A 83 11.08 3.05 -2.02
CA ALA A 83 10.33 2.09 -1.21
C ALA A 83 8.89 2.54 -0.91
N ALA A 84 8.64 3.87 -0.94
CA ALA A 84 7.35 4.46 -0.58
C ALA A 84 6.96 5.57 -1.57
N TRP A 85 5.67 5.91 -1.56
CA TRP A 85 5.11 7.02 -2.34
C TRP A 85 5.03 8.27 -1.47
N ASP A 86 5.50 9.42 -1.97
CA ASP A 86 5.36 10.73 -1.32
C ASP A 86 3.90 11.18 -1.33
N CYS A 87 3.38 11.58 -0.17
CA CYS A 87 2.04 12.12 0.04
C CYS A 87 2.10 13.63 0.25
N TYR A 88 1.09 14.33 -0.27
CA TYR A 88 1.03 15.78 -0.33
C TYR A 88 -0.06 16.31 0.59
N ALA A 89 0.18 17.45 1.26
CA ALA A 89 -0.86 18.17 1.97
C ALA A 89 -1.89 18.73 0.97
N ARG A 90 -3.16 18.43 1.18
CA ARG A 90 -4.26 19.02 0.39
C ARG A 90 -4.64 20.40 0.88
N GLU A 91 -4.42 20.68 2.15
CA GLU A 91 -4.70 21.96 2.80
C GLU A 91 -3.46 22.49 3.50
N GLY A 92 -3.36 23.81 3.59
CA GLY A 92 -2.35 24.49 4.39
C GLY A 92 -2.77 24.51 5.88
N VAL A 93 -1.78 24.50 6.76
CA VAL A 93 -1.97 24.58 8.22
C VAL A 93 -0.93 25.51 8.82
N ASP A 94 -1.41 26.55 9.50
CA ASP A 94 -0.56 27.37 10.38
C ASP A 94 -0.29 26.59 11.67
N VAL A 95 0.99 26.40 11.99
CA VAL A 95 1.40 25.50 13.06
C VAL A 95 1.78 26.26 14.32
N TYR A 96 1.20 25.86 15.45
CA TYR A 96 1.49 26.40 16.77
C TYR A 96 2.05 25.32 17.69
N ASN A 97 3.00 25.69 18.53
CA ASN A 97 3.66 24.79 19.45
C ASN A 97 2.67 24.10 20.42
N GLY A 98 2.81 22.79 20.58
CA GLY A 98 1.99 21.94 21.44
C GLY A 98 0.67 21.48 20.87
N GLU A 99 0.24 22.02 19.73
CA GLU A 99 -1.01 21.64 19.08
C GLU A 99 -0.88 20.43 18.17
N THR A 100 -2.01 19.77 17.94
CA THR A 100 -2.09 18.59 17.08
C THR A 100 -3.01 18.86 15.89
N TYR A 101 -2.54 18.51 14.70
CA TYR A 101 -3.21 18.78 13.44
C TYR A 101 -3.52 17.50 12.69
N LYS A 102 -4.73 17.39 12.18
CA LYS A 102 -5.16 16.35 11.25
C LYS A 102 -5.11 16.92 9.84
N VAL A 103 -4.03 16.62 9.10
CA VAL A 103 -3.77 17.18 7.77
C VAL A 103 -4.28 16.24 6.70
N PRO A 104 -5.27 16.66 5.86
CA PRO A 104 -5.78 15.83 4.78
C PRO A 104 -4.74 15.65 3.67
N LEU A 105 -4.63 14.44 3.15
CA LEU A 105 -3.69 14.11 2.07
C LEU A 105 -4.37 14.07 0.69
N GLY A 106 -5.69 14.21 0.64
CA GLY A 106 -6.45 14.36 -0.60
C GLY A 106 -6.58 13.10 -1.44
N PHE A 107 -6.52 11.92 -0.83
CA PHE A 107 -6.80 10.66 -1.52
C PHE A 107 -7.43 9.63 -0.58
N ALA A 108 -8.13 8.67 -1.16
CA ALA A 108 -8.66 7.48 -0.51
C ALA A 108 -8.14 6.23 -1.20
N LEU A 109 -8.17 5.09 -0.50
CA LEU A 109 -7.67 3.80 -0.99
C LEU A 109 -8.79 2.75 -0.95
N ALA A 110 -8.73 1.81 -1.91
CA ALA A 110 -9.44 0.54 -1.80
C ALA A 110 -8.42 -0.57 -2.04
N MET A 111 -8.18 -1.34 -1.00
CA MET A 111 -7.19 -2.41 -0.95
C MET A 111 -7.90 -3.76 -0.86
N PRO A 112 -7.37 -4.83 -1.48
CA PRO A 112 -7.88 -6.17 -1.28
C PRO A 112 -7.62 -6.66 0.15
N GLU A 113 -8.34 -7.69 0.57
CA GLU A 113 -8.11 -8.36 1.85
C GLU A 113 -6.66 -8.84 1.97
N GLY A 114 -6.05 -8.66 3.16
CA GLY A 114 -4.64 -9.00 3.41
C GLY A 114 -3.65 -7.88 3.10
N VAL A 115 -4.02 -6.92 2.25
CA VAL A 115 -3.19 -5.74 1.97
C VAL A 115 -3.55 -4.60 2.90
N PHE A 116 -2.55 -4.02 3.55
CA PHE A 116 -2.71 -2.80 4.34
C PHE A 116 -1.62 -1.79 3.97
N ALA A 117 -1.89 -0.52 4.25
CA ALA A 117 -0.91 0.53 4.03
C ALA A 117 -0.40 1.12 5.34
N THR A 118 0.84 1.60 5.32
CA THR A 118 1.45 2.31 6.44
C THR A 118 1.88 3.70 6.00
N LEU A 119 1.40 4.70 6.73
CA LEU A 119 1.78 6.10 6.57
C LEU A 119 2.87 6.45 7.57
N ILE A 120 3.97 7.00 7.07
CA ILE A 120 5.14 7.42 7.87
C ILE A 120 5.51 8.87 7.58
N PRO A 121 6.19 9.55 8.50
CA PRO A 121 6.74 10.88 8.22
C PRO A 121 7.88 10.78 7.22
N ARG A 122 8.09 11.86 6.46
CA ARG A 122 9.30 11.99 5.65
C ARG A 122 10.50 12.34 6.54
N SER A 123 11.66 11.77 6.26
CA SER A 123 12.90 12.02 7.01
C SER A 123 13.26 13.50 7.14
N ILE A 124 12.96 14.31 6.11
CA ILE A 124 13.28 15.74 6.11
C ILE A 124 12.46 16.54 7.14
N LEU A 125 11.25 16.10 7.50
CA LEU A 125 10.43 16.80 8.47
C LEU A 125 11.09 16.82 9.85
N GLY A 126 11.59 15.69 10.33
CA GLY A 126 12.30 15.62 11.60
C GLY A 126 13.65 16.35 11.65
N LEU A 127 14.17 16.78 10.48
CA LEU A 127 15.43 17.53 10.39
C LEU A 127 15.23 19.05 10.24
N LYS A 128 14.11 19.48 9.67
CA LYS A 128 13.87 20.87 9.30
C LYS A 128 12.68 21.52 9.97
N THR A 129 11.86 20.76 10.68
CA THR A 129 10.67 21.27 11.33
C THR A 129 10.56 20.71 12.75
N ASP A 130 9.75 21.36 13.58
CA ASP A 130 9.39 20.87 14.91
C ASP A 130 8.16 19.94 14.88
N LEU A 131 7.82 19.36 13.70
CA LEU A 131 6.70 18.45 13.51
C LEU A 131 7.09 17.02 13.79
N ILE A 132 6.31 16.36 14.62
CA ILE A 132 6.35 14.90 14.78
C ILE A 132 5.02 14.30 14.35
N MET A 133 5.04 13.09 13.76
CA MET A 133 3.82 12.35 13.54
C MET A 133 3.30 11.83 14.88
N ALA A 134 2.13 12.32 15.32
CA ALA A 134 1.65 12.16 16.71
C ALA A 134 1.30 10.69 17.04
N ASN A 135 0.97 9.88 16.06
CA ASN A 135 0.72 8.45 16.18
C ASN A 135 1.90 7.57 15.75
N SER A 136 3.11 8.14 15.62
CA SER A 136 4.35 7.50 15.16
C SER A 136 4.26 7.04 13.69
N GLN A 137 3.26 6.24 13.36
CA GLN A 137 2.87 5.80 12.02
C GLN A 137 1.35 5.62 11.96
N GLY A 138 0.76 5.81 10.79
CA GLY A 138 -0.65 5.55 10.54
C GLY A 138 -0.84 4.20 9.88
N LEU A 139 -1.53 3.27 10.52
CA LEU A 139 -1.95 2.03 9.88
C LEU A 139 -3.30 2.24 9.18
N ILE A 140 -3.36 1.86 7.92
CA ILE A 140 -4.55 1.99 7.07
C ILE A 140 -5.02 0.57 6.74
N ASP A 141 -6.15 0.20 7.27
CA ASP A 141 -6.74 -1.12 7.08
C ASP A 141 -7.35 -1.27 5.66
N SER A 142 -7.42 -2.51 5.17
CA SER A 142 -7.92 -2.82 3.83
C SER A 142 -9.37 -2.38 3.59
N ASP A 143 -10.18 -2.33 4.65
CA ASP A 143 -11.60 -1.98 4.63
C ASP A 143 -11.90 -0.49 4.83
N TYR A 144 -10.86 0.35 5.06
CA TYR A 144 -11.03 1.80 5.17
C TYR A 144 -11.17 2.45 3.80
N ARG A 145 -12.22 3.25 3.59
CA ARG A 145 -12.54 3.96 2.33
C ARG A 145 -12.51 5.47 2.43
N GLY A 146 -12.27 6.01 3.63
CA GLY A 146 -12.22 7.44 3.87
C GLY A 146 -10.94 8.10 3.36
N GLU A 147 -10.95 9.43 3.32
CA GLU A 147 -9.75 10.22 3.02
C GLU A 147 -8.63 9.90 4.01
N ILE A 148 -7.41 9.78 3.51
CA ILE A 148 -6.22 9.56 4.33
C ILE A 148 -5.72 10.88 4.92
N TYR A 149 -5.34 10.83 6.20
CA TYR A 149 -4.84 11.98 6.95
C TYR A 149 -3.50 11.67 7.62
N ALA A 150 -2.62 12.68 7.66
CA ALA A 150 -1.45 12.66 8.52
C ALA A 150 -1.76 13.42 9.81
N ILE A 151 -1.34 12.88 10.97
CA ILE A 151 -1.55 13.52 12.26
C ILE A 151 -0.21 14.03 12.77
N TYR A 152 -0.06 15.34 12.81
CA TYR A 152 1.16 15.98 13.27
C TYR A 152 0.94 16.74 14.58
N ARG A 153 1.97 16.74 15.42
CA ARG A 153 2.06 17.58 16.60
C ARG A 153 3.33 18.43 16.49
N ALA A 154 3.20 19.72 16.74
CA ALA A 154 4.33 20.60 16.86
C ALA A 154 4.93 20.49 18.26
N ILE A 155 6.25 20.29 18.34
CA ILE A 155 7.01 20.22 19.59
C ILE A 155 8.23 21.13 19.45
N SER A 156 8.20 22.28 20.13
CA SER A 156 9.38 23.13 20.27
C SER A 156 9.91 23.08 21.71
N LEU A 157 11.22 23.15 21.83
CA LEU A 157 11.88 23.25 23.14
C LEU A 157 11.82 24.68 23.71
N GLU A 158 11.33 25.65 22.95
CA GLU A 158 11.09 27.00 23.44
C GLU A 158 9.93 27.03 24.43
N ARG A 159 10.10 27.80 25.50
CA ARG A 159 9.16 27.80 26.66
C ARG A 159 7.83 28.49 26.40
N ASP A 160 7.67 29.18 25.28
CA ASP A 160 6.39 29.79 24.91
C ASP A 160 5.53 28.80 24.11
N PHE A 161 4.65 28.11 24.82
CA PHE A 161 3.74 27.09 24.27
C PHE A 161 2.71 27.61 23.25
N ARG A 162 2.68 28.91 23.01
CA ARG A 162 1.77 29.56 22.05
C ARG A 162 2.52 30.30 20.96
N SER A 163 3.86 30.17 20.89
CA SER A 163 4.61 30.77 19.81
C SER A 163 4.29 30.11 18.49
N TYR A 164 4.14 30.93 17.47
CA TYR A 164 4.05 30.50 16.10
C TYR A 164 5.41 29.91 15.66
N LEU A 165 5.36 28.80 14.95
CA LEU A 165 6.55 28.09 14.42
C LEU A 165 6.60 28.24 12.90
N PRO A 166 7.10 29.36 12.36
CA PRO A 166 6.98 29.68 10.93
C PRO A 166 7.66 28.66 10.02
N ASP A 167 8.71 28.01 10.51
CA ASP A 167 9.43 26.97 9.74
C ASP A 167 8.70 25.61 9.72
N SER A 168 7.60 25.51 10.48
CA SER A 168 6.80 24.27 10.61
C SER A 168 5.45 24.37 9.90
N ASP A 169 5.09 25.51 9.31
CA ASP A 169 3.87 25.65 8.56
C ASP A 169 3.80 24.64 7.41
N ILE A 170 2.62 24.11 7.24
CA ILE A 170 2.34 23.17 6.15
C ILE A 170 1.58 23.93 5.07
N HIS A 171 2.13 23.92 3.85
CA HIS A 171 1.49 24.54 2.70
C HIS A 171 0.84 23.49 1.80
N ILE A 172 -0.17 23.92 1.04
CA ILE A 172 -0.79 23.07 0.03
C ILE A 172 0.28 22.55 -0.95
N GLY A 173 0.30 21.24 -1.16
CA GLY A 173 1.23 20.59 -2.05
C GLY A 173 2.59 20.23 -1.41
N ASP A 174 2.80 20.57 -0.14
CA ASP A 174 3.99 20.12 0.59
C ASP A 174 3.97 18.59 0.72
N ARG A 175 5.15 17.99 0.52
CA ARG A 175 5.35 16.56 0.74
C ARG A 175 5.58 16.31 2.22
N ILE A 176 4.53 15.91 2.93
CA ILE A 176 4.56 15.80 4.39
C ILE A 176 4.65 14.37 4.90
N ALA A 177 4.21 13.40 4.12
CA ALA A 177 4.21 12.00 4.53
C ALA A 177 4.68 11.09 3.38
N GLN A 178 4.91 9.83 3.70
CA GLN A 178 5.14 8.76 2.74
C GLN A 178 4.23 7.58 3.09
N ILE A 179 3.74 6.88 2.06
CA ILE A 179 2.91 5.68 2.21
C ILE A 179 3.59 4.50 1.55
N TYR A 180 3.56 3.34 2.21
CA TYR A 180 3.97 2.06 1.63
C TYR A 180 2.97 0.97 2.01
N PHE A 181 2.99 -0.15 1.27
CA PHE A 181 2.12 -1.30 1.50
C PHE A 181 2.95 -2.45 2.09
N ASN A 182 2.28 -3.38 2.80
CA ASN A 182 2.92 -4.55 3.41
C ASN A 182 3.54 -5.52 2.40
N GLU A 183 3.14 -5.41 1.14
CA GLU A 183 3.66 -6.20 0.02
C GLU A 183 3.71 -5.35 -1.26
N PRO A 184 4.40 -5.79 -2.32
CA PRO A 184 4.36 -5.13 -3.61
C PRO A 184 2.93 -5.08 -4.16
N VAL A 185 2.53 -3.93 -4.71
CA VAL A 185 1.17 -3.73 -5.25
C VAL A 185 1.20 -3.03 -6.60
N ASN A 186 0.17 -3.29 -7.41
CA ASN A 186 -0.20 -2.48 -8.56
C ASN A 186 -1.11 -1.33 -8.11
N LEU A 187 -0.65 -0.09 -8.24
CA LEU A 187 -1.45 1.08 -7.88
C LEU A 187 -2.21 1.60 -9.11
N VAL A 188 -3.54 1.57 -9.04
CA VAL A 188 -4.44 2.02 -10.12
C VAL A 188 -5.20 3.26 -9.68
N VAL A 189 -5.08 4.35 -10.43
CA VAL A 189 -5.80 5.60 -10.16
C VAL A 189 -7.19 5.56 -10.77
N VAL A 190 -8.20 5.83 -9.95
CA VAL A 190 -9.60 5.99 -10.38
C VAL A 190 -10.08 7.39 -10.01
N TYR A 191 -10.81 8.05 -10.90
CA TYR A 191 -11.24 9.44 -10.69
C TYR A 191 -12.72 9.58 -10.30
N ASP A 192 -13.50 8.53 -10.56
CA ASP A 192 -14.92 8.48 -10.19
C ASP A 192 -15.12 7.66 -8.92
N GLU A 193 -15.88 6.58 -8.99
CA GLU A 193 -16.09 5.67 -7.88
C GLU A 193 -15.10 4.51 -7.92
N PHE A 194 -14.84 3.91 -6.76
CA PHE A 194 -14.13 2.64 -6.72
C PHE A 194 -14.91 1.55 -7.44
N PRO A 195 -14.25 0.56 -8.07
CA PRO A 195 -14.92 -0.60 -8.63
C PRO A 195 -15.86 -1.26 -7.62
N ASP A 196 -17.01 -1.78 -8.08
CA ASP A 196 -18.06 -2.31 -7.23
C ASP A 196 -17.57 -3.41 -6.27
N GLU A 197 -16.63 -4.25 -6.72
CA GLU A 197 -16.04 -5.35 -5.96
C GLU A 197 -15.22 -4.91 -4.74
N VAL A 198 -14.79 -3.65 -4.70
CA VAL A 198 -13.95 -3.10 -3.60
C VAL A 198 -14.51 -1.84 -2.96
N ARG A 199 -15.62 -1.29 -3.48
CA ARG A 199 -16.18 -0.01 -3.04
C ARG A 199 -16.76 -0.08 -1.65
N ASP A 200 -17.64 -1.02 -1.42
CA ASP A 200 -18.43 -1.09 -0.21
C ASP A 200 -17.78 -2.03 0.82
N THR A 201 -17.55 -1.51 2.03
CA THR A 201 -17.02 -2.27 3.16
C THR A 201 -17.85 -1.99 4.41
N GLU A 202 -17.84 -2.90 5.38
CA GLU A 202 -18.54 -2.71 6.66
C GLU A 202 -18.05 -1.44 7.38
N ARG A 203 -16.77 -1.14 7.31
CA ARG A 203 -16.15 0.04 7.94
C ARG A 203 -16.41 1.34 7.17
N GLY A 204 -16.38 1.31 5.84
CA GLY A 204 -16.52 2.48 4.99
C GLY A 204 -15.51 3.58 5.32
N GLU A 205 -15.99 4.81 5.51
CA GLU A 205 -15.17 5.99 5.84
C GLU A 205 -14.94 6.18 7.35
N SER A 206 -15.43 5.29 8.19
CA SER A 206 -15.30 5.39 9.65
C SER A 206 -13.85 5.15 10.11
N GLY A 207 -13.23 6.16 10.71
CA GLY A 207 -11.83 6.14 11.12
C GLY A 207 -11.61 6.69 12.55
N PHE A 208 -10.35 6.75 12.97
CA PHE A 208 -9.89 7.37 14.21
C PHE A 208 -10.60 6.87 15.49
N GLY A 209 -10.79 5.54 15.61
CA GLY A 209 -11.36 4.91 16.80
C GLY A 209 -12.88 4.78 16.79
N SER A 210 -13.53 4.90 15.63
CA SER A 210 -14.99 4.70 15.49
C SER A 210 -15.44 3.26 15.78
N THR A 211 -14.54 2.27 15.74
CA THR A 211 -14.82 0.85 15.94
C THR A 211 -14.77 0.39 17.41
N GLY A 212 -14.57 1.29 18.35
CA GLY A 212 -14.59 0.95 19.76
C GLY A 212 -14.11 2.04 20.71
N LYS A 213 -14.70 2.08 21.89
CA LYS A 213 -14.14 2.70 23.09
C LYS A 213 -13.55 1.59 23.95
#